data_bc223a323b8c8328de912e01ef9c8052
#
_entry.id   bc223a323b8c8328de912e01ef9c8052
#
_cell.length_a   1.000
_cell.length_b   1.000
_cell.length_c   1.000
_cell.angle_alpha   90.00
_cell.angle_beta   90.00
_cell.angle_gamma   90.00
#
_symmetry.space_group_name_H-M   'P 1'
#
loop_
_entity.id
_entity.type
_entity.pdbx_description
1 polymer ?
#
loop_
_entity_poly.entity_id
_entity_poly.type
_entity_poly.pdbx_seq_one_letter_code
_entity_poly.pdbx_strand_id
1 'polypeptide(L)'
;MATVGKDAICVHIRWMIRRDMPEVLGIERQSFEFPWSEDEFVRCLRQRNCIGMVAEHDERIVGFMIYELHKSRLHVLNFAVRAEFRRRGVGSQMIRKLAGKLSQQRRNRILLEVRETNLPAQLFFRSSGFRAISLLREFYEDTPEDAYLMQFQYEPSAADELVEEARRRAS
;
A
#
# COMPACT_ATOMS: atom_id res chain seq x y z
N MET A 1 14.63 -5.55 -14.98
CA MET A 1 14.33 -6.87 -14.40
C MET A 1 14.72 -6.82 -12.92
N ALA A 2 13.74 -6.87 -12.04
CA ALA A 2 14.05 -7.08 -10.64
C ALA A 2 14.56 -8.52 -10.49
N THR A 3 15.82 -8.65 -10.10
CA THR A 3 16.39 -9.92 -9.67
C THR A 3 15.56 -10.38 -8.46
N VAL A 4 14.72 -11.37 -8.66
CA VAL A 4 14.08 -12.08 -7.56
C VAL A 4 15.23 -12.72 -6.80
N GLY A 5 15.57 -12.15 -5.64
CA GLY A 5 16.63 -12.68 -4.80
C GLY A 5 16.34 -14.14 -4.44
N LYS A 6 17.37 -14.92 -4.20
CA LYS A 6 17.29 -16.34 -3.82
C LYS A 6 16.38 -16.62 -2.60
N ASP A 7 15.98 -15.55 -1.88
CA ASP A 7 15.20 -15.61 -0.63
C ASP A 7 13.78 -15.06 -0.76
N ALA A 8 13.26 -14.90 -1.99
CA ALA A 8 11.88 -14.46 -2.20
C ALA A 8 10.90 -15.46 -1.60
N ILE A 9 9.91 -14.95 -0.86
CA ILE A 9 8.84 -15.74 -0.26
C ILE A 9 7.50 -15.39 -0.87
N CYS A 10 6.58 -16.36 -0.84
CA CYS A 10 5.19 -16.14 -1.21
C CYS A 10 4.36 -15.90 0.05
N VAL A 11 3.56 -14.85 0.06
CA VAL A 11 2.70 -14.50 1.20
C VAL A 11 1.23 -14.67 0.84
N HIS A 12 0.44 -15.00 1.85
CA HIS A 12 -1.02 -14.96 1.76
C HIS A 12 -1.53 -13.61 2.26
N ILE A 13 -2.20 -12.87 1.40
CA ILE A 13 -2.73 -11.54 1.72
C ILE A 13 -4.23 -11.66 1.96
N ARG A 14 -4.68 -11.27 3.13
CA ARG A 14 -6.05 -11.35 3.60
C ARG A 14 -6.46 -10.11 4.37
N TRP A 15 -7.73 -9.97 4.63
CA TRP A 15 -8.22 -8.92 5.50
C TRP A 15 -7.68 -9.08 6.92
N MET A 16 -7.36 -7.94 7.54
CA MET A 16 -6.96 -7.87 8.94
C MET A 16 -8.15 -8.20 9.83
N ILE A 17 -7.90 -9.04 10.83
CA ILE A 17 -8.86 -9.36 11.89
C ILE A 17 -8.31 -8.91 13.24
N ARG A 18 -9.17 -8.82 14.23
CA ARG A 18 -8.79 -8.30 15.56
C ARG A 18 -7.60 -9.04 16.18
N ARG A 19 -7.51 -10.33 15.95
CA ARG A 19 -6.41 -11.18 16.46
C ARG A 19 -5.04 -10.81 15.89
N ASP A 20 -4.98 -10.15 14.75
CA ASP A 20 -3.73 -9.73 14.12
C ASP A 20 -3.13 -8.49 14.78
N MET A 21 -3.89 -7.74 15.54
CA MET A 21 -3.50 -6.45 16.08
C MET A 21 -2.18 -6.47 16.87
N PRO A 22 -1.91 -7.42 17.76
CA PRO A 22 -0.62 -7.46 18.48
C PRO A 22 0.59 -7.53 17.54
N GLU A 23 0.55 -8.36 16.51
CA GLU A 23 1.64 -8.47 15.54
C GLU A 23 1.75 -7.23 14.66
N VAL A 24 0.64 -6.65 14.23
CA VAL A 24 0.59 -5.40 13.46
C VAL A 24 1.21 -4.26 14.26
N LEU A 25 0.87 -4.09 15.52
CA LEU A 25 1.46 -3.09 16.41
C LEU A 25 2.97 -3.30 16.59
N GLY A 26 3.42 -4.54 16.68
CA GLY A 26 4.85 -4.88 16.74
C GLY A 26 5.60 -4.43 15.49
N ILE A 27 5.04 -4.67 14.30
CA ILE A 27 5.62 -4.25 13.03
C ILE A 27 5.64 -2.72 12.95
N GLU A 28 4.56 -2.05 13.34
CA GLU A 28 4.44 -0.59 13.36
C GLU A 28 5.54 0.05 14.23
N ARG A 29 5.69 -0.41 15.47
CA ARG A 29 6.72 0.10 16.40
C ARG A 29 8.14 -0.13 15.89
N GLN A 30 8.39 -1.25 15.24
CA GLN A 30 9.69 -1.57 14.65
C GLN A 30 10.00 -0.71 13.43
N SER A 31 8.98 -0.28 12.69
CA SER A 31 9.13 0.34 11.36
C SER A 31 9.19 1.86 11.40
N PHE A 32 8.59 2.51 12.40
CA PHE A 32 8.39 3.96 12.41
C PHE A 32 8.88 4.61 13.71
N GLU A 33 9.48 5.79 13.57
CA GLU A 33 9.88 6.64 14.69
C GLU A 33 8.67 7.15 15.47
N PHE A 34 7.57 7.47 14.74
CA PHE A 34 6.31 7.95 15.30
C PHE A 34 5.19 6.95 14.99
N PRO A 35 5.16 5.79 15.68
CA PRO A 35 4.20 4.74 15.36
C PRO A 35 2.79 5.13 15.77
N TRP A 36 1.81 4.60 15.02
CA TRP A 36 0.40 4.67 15.44
C TRP A 36 0.20 3.86 16.72
N SER A 37 -0.65 4.38 17.60
CA SER A 37 -1.15 3.64 18.75
C SER A 37 -2.25 2.63 18.33
N GLU A 38 -2.57 1.69 19.20
CA GLU A 38 -3.69 0.79 18.99
C GLU A 38 -5.01 1.55 18.79
N ASP A 39 -5.24 2.61 19.57
CA ASP A 39 -6.44 3.45 19.44
C ASP A 39 -6.53 4.13 18.06
N GLU A 40 -5.43 4.56 17.50
CA GLU A 40 -5.38 5.13 16.15
C GLU A 40 -5.75 4.10 15.09
N PHE A 41 -5.20 2.88 15.18
CA PHE A 41 -5.60 1.78 14.30
C PHE A 41 -7.10 1.46 14.39
N VAL A 42 -7.61 1.31 15.61
CA VAL A 42 -9.02 0.98 15.86
C VAL A 42 -9.92 2.10 15.34
N ARG A 43 -9.58 3.34 15.59
CA ARG A 43 -10.34 4.51 15.11
C ARG A 43 -10.42 4.53 13.58
N CYS A 44 -9.30 4.27 12.91
CA CYS A 44 -9.25 4.20 11.46
C CYS A 44 -10.10 3.05 10.93
N LEU A 45 -9.91 1.84 11.46
CA LEU A 45 -10.59 0.63 11.00
C LEU A 45 -12.10 0.60 11.27
N ARG A 46 -12.60 1.43 12.17
CA ARG A 46 -14.06 1.60 12.40
C ARG A 46 -14.74 2.39 11.29
N GLN A 47 -14.01 3.12 10.49
CA GLN A 47 -14.59 3.88 9.38
C GLN A 47 -14.96 2.92 8.24
N ARG A 48 -16.13 3.14 7.62
CA ARG A 48 -16.65 2.26 6.56
C ARG A 48 -15.76 2.19 5.31
N ASN A 49 -15.05 3.27 5.03
CA ASN A 49 -14.17 3.37 3.87
C ASN A 49 -12.72 2.95 4.16
N CYS A 50 -12.42 2.51 5.36
CA CYS A 50 -11.08 2.09 5.78
C CYS A 50 -10.96 0.57 5.77
N ILE A 51 -9.93 0.06 5.11
CA ILE A 51 -9.66 -1.38 4.98
C ILE A 51 -8.26 -1.67 5.53
N GLY A 52 -8.16 -2.72 6.35
CA GLY A 52 -6.90 -3.28 6.77
C GLY A 52 -6.63 -4.62 6.10
N MET A 53 -5.41 -4.81 5.63
CA MET A 53 -4.92 -6.08 5.07
C MET A 53 -3.62 -6.49 5.75
N VAL A 54 -3.41 -7.79 5.85
CA VAL A 54 -2.17 -8.38 6.38
C VAL A 54 -1.58 -9.35 5.36
N ALA A 55 -0.26 -9.47 5.38
CA ALA A 55 0.48 -10.49 4.66
C ALA A 55 0.96 -11.53 5.66
N GLU A 56 0.60 -12.79 5.41
CA GLU A 56 0.89 -13.93 6.28
C GLU A 56 1.87 -14.89 5.60
N HIS A 57 2.85 -15.34 6.36
CA HIS A 57 3.80 -16.35 5.95
C HIS A 57 4.12 -17.25 7.14
N ASP A 58 3.98 -18.58 6.95
CA ASP A 58 4.18 -19.57 8.03
C ASP A 58 3.42 -19.22 9.32
N GLU A 59 2.13 -18.89 9.17
CA GLU A 59 1.22 -18.51 10.27
C GLU A 59 1.62 -17.25 11.04
N ARG A 60 2.57 -16.45 10.52
CA ARG A 60 3.01 -15.19 11.11
C ARG A 60 2.62 -14.02 10.22
N ILE A 61 2.26 -12.90 10.85
CA ILE A 61 2.07 -11.63 10.12
C ILE A 61 3.44 -11.03 9.82
N VAL A 62 3.74 -10.86 8.54
CA VAL A 62 5.01 -10.32 8.05
C VAL A 62 4.89 -8.92 7.43
N GLY A 63 3.66 -8.46 7.21
CA GLY A 63 3.38 -7.12 6.72
C GLY A 63 1.92 -6.75 6.91
N PHE A 64 1.62 -5.47 6.83
CA PHE A 64 0.26 -4.95 6.88
C PHE A 64 0.12 -3.69 6.04
N MET A 65 -1.13 -3.36 5.72
CA MET A 65 -1.50 -2.16 4.97
C MET A 65 -2.86 -1.67 5.43
N ILE A 66 -2.97 -0.36 5.64
CA ILE A 66 -4.24 0.32 5.88
C ILE A 66 -4.48 1.28 4.73
N TYR A 67 -5.64 1.22 4.11
CA TYR A 67 -6.00 2.13 3.04
C TYR A 67 -7.47 2.52 3.08
N GLU A 68 -7.76 3.68 2.53
CA GLU A 68 -9.11 4.21 2.39
C GLU A 68 -9.64 4.02 0.96
N LEU A 69 -10.93 3.72 0.88
CA LEU A 69 -11.69 3.67 -0.36
C LEU A 69 -12.33 5.02 -0.62
N HIS A 70 -11.89 5.71 -1.67
CA HIS A 70 -12.54 6.91 -2.19
C HIS A 70 -13.21 6.60 -3.52
N LYS A 71 -13.98 7.54 -4.04
CA LYS A 71 -14.75 7.35 -5.28
C LYS A 71 -13.87 6.97 -6.49
N SER A 72 -12.75 7.64 -6.66
CA SER A 72 -11.87 7.47 -7.82
C SER A 72 -10.45 6.98 -7.50
N ARG A 73 -10.14 6.78 -6.21
CA ARG A 73 -8.79 6.41 -5.76
C ARG A 73 -8.80 5.52 -4.52
N LEU A 74 -7.71 4.81 -4.31
CA LEU A 74 -7.33 4.21 -3.05
C LEU A 74 -6.26 5.07 -2.41
N HIS A 75 -6.36 5.33 -1.12
CA HIS A 75 -5.37 6.12 -0.40
C HIS A 75 -4.74 5.25 0.70
N VAL A 76 -3.47 4.93 0.55
CA VAL A 76 -2.73 4.16 1.55
C VAL A 76 -2.36 5.08 2.70
N LEU A 77 -2.82 4.74 3.90
CA LEU A 77 -2.56 5.52 5.13
C LEU A 77 -1.36 4.98 5.90
N ASN A 78 -1.16 3.65 5.86
CA ASN A 78 -0.07 3.01 6.57
C ASN A 78 0.30 1.70 5.86
N PHE A 79 1.59 1.41 5.82
CA PHE A 79 2.11 0.23 5.13
C PHE A 79 3.49 -0.11 5.70
N ALA A 80 3.67 -1.34 6.14
CA ALA A 80 4.97 -1.78 6.63
C ALA A 80 5.18 -3.28 6.42
N VAL A 81 6.42 -3.67 6.26
CA VAL A 81 6.89 -5.06 6.21
C VAL A 81 7.84 -5.28 7.39
N ARG A 82 7.67 -6.40 8.09
CA ARG A 82 8.54 -6.80 9.20
C ARG A 82 10.00 -6.78 8.73
N ALA A 83 10.90 -6.22 9.52
CA ALA A 83 12.29 -5.98 9.11
C ALA A 83 12.99 -7.23 8.59
N GLU A 84 12.79 -8.38 9.24
CA GLU A 84 13.41 -9.66 8.87
C GLU A 84 12.91 -10.20 7.52
N PHE A 85 11.78 -9.71 7.03
CA PHE A 85 11.15 -10.12 5.77
C PHE A 85 11.27 -9.07 4.66
N ARG A 86 11.97 -7.97 4.89
CA ARG A 86 12.22 -6.96 3.85
C ARG A 86 13.14 -7.51 2.77
N ARG A 87 13.03 -6.97 1.55
CA ARG A 87 13.77 -7.39 0.36
C ARG A 87 13.53 -8.84 -0.06
N ARG A 88 12.42 -9.42 0.38
CA ARG A 88 12.01 -10.79 0.05
C ARG A 88 10.71 -10.83 -0.78
N GLY A 89 10.30 -9.70 -1.34
CA GLY A 89 9.15 -9.58 -2.24
C GLY A 89 7.79 -9.42 -1.56
N VAL A 90 7.72 -9.29 -0.23
CA VAL A 90 6.46 -9.13 0.51
C VAL A 90 5.74 -7.84 0.13
N GLY A 91 6.44 -6.71 0.20
CA GLY A 91 5.87 -5.41 -0.14
C GLY A 91 5.36 -5.34 -1.57
N SER A 92 6.10 -5.89 -2.51
CA SER A 92 5.70 -5.94 -3.94
C SER A 92 4.43 -6.77 -4.15
N GLN A 93 4.27 -7.88 -3.45
CA GLN A 93 3.05 -8.70 -3.51
C GLN A 93 1.84 -7.94 -2.94
N MET A 94 2.04 -7.19 -1.86
CA MET A 94 0.98 -6.37 -1.25
C MET A 94 0.53 -5.24 -2.20
N ILE A 95 1.48 -4.54 -2.81
CA ILE A 95 1.16 -3.49 -3.80
C ILE A 95 0.46 -4.07 -5.02
N ARG A 96 0.90 -5.22 -5.55
CA ARG A 96 0.19 -5.90 -6.65
C ARG A 96 -1.24 -6.28 -6.30
N LYS A 97 -1.46 -6.75 -5.08
CA LYS A 97 -2.81 -7.08 -4.59
C LYS A 97 -3.70 -5.84 -4.57
N LEU A 98 -3.17 -4.72 -4.11
CA LEU A 98 -3.89 -3.44 -4.09
C LEU A 98 -4.14 -2.92 -5.51
N ALA A 99 -3.13 -2.94 -6.38
CA ALA A 99 -3.25 -2.52 -7.77
C ALA A 99 -4.27 -3.36 -8.56
N GLY A 100 -4.40 -4.64 -8.23
CA GLY A 100 -5.42 -5.52 -8.81
C GLY A 100 -6.86 -5.11 -8.51
N LYS A 101 -7.09 -4.21 -7.55
CA LYS A 101 -8.42 -3.65 -7.23
C LYS A 101 -8.77 -2.43 -8.08
N LEU A 102 -7.83 -1.91 -8.84
CA LEU A 102 -8.05 -0.76 -9.72
C LEU A 102 -8.73 -1.17 -11.02
N SER A 103 -9.50 -0.23 -11.59
CA SER A 103 -10.10 -0.37 -12.91
C SER A 103 -10.26 1.00 -13.55
N GLN A 104 -10.34 1.06 -14.86
CA GLN A 104 -10.51 2.33 -15.60
C GLN A 104 -11.81 3.06 -15.24
N GLN A 105 -12.88 2.33 -14.92
CA GLN A 105 -14.23 2.87 -14.73
C GLN A 105 -14.58 3.21 -13.29
N ARG A 106 -13.73 2.82 -12.33
CA ARG A 106 -13.95 3.04 -10.91
C ARG A 106 -12.76 3.77 -10.31
N ARG A 107 -12.09 3.10 -9.34
CA ARG A 107 -10.85 3.60 -8.76
C ARG A 107 -9.71 3.29 -9.71
N ASN A 108 -9.06 4.32 -10.20
CA ASN A 108 -8.04 4.19 -11.23
C ASN A 108 -6.63 4.57 -10.77
N ARG A 109 -6.46 4.88 -9.50
CA ARG A 109 -5.17 5.28 -8.94
C ARG A 109 -5.06 4.96 -7.46
N ILE A 110 -3.80 4.85 -7.01
CA ILE A 110 -3.43 4.71 -5.61
C ILE A 110 -2.59 5.93 -5.24
N LEU A 111 -2.92 6.57 -4.12
CA LEU A 111 -2.15 7.69 -3.56
C LEU A 111 -1.56 7.29 -2.21
N LEU A 112 -0.41 7.82 -1.90
CA LEU A 112 0.20 7.76 -0.57
C LEU A 112 1.18 8.92 -0.37
N GLU A 113 1.46 9.25 0.88
CA GLU A 113 2.45 10.22 1.28
C GLU A 113 3.68 9.53 1.86
N VAL A 114 4.87 10.00 1.49
CA VAL A 114 6.14 9.50 1.99
C VAL A 114 6.96 10.67 2.52
N ARG A 115 7.53 10.53 3.72
CA ARG A 115 8.44 11.54 4.29
C ARG A 115 9.61 11.81 3.35
N GLU A 116 9.98 13.06 3.19
CA GLU A 116 11.11 13.47 2.34
C GLU A 116 12.44 12.82 2.74
N THR A 117 12.58 12.48 4.03
CA THR A 117 13.77 11.81 4.58
C THR A 117 13.75 10.28 4.43
N ASN A 118 12.60 9.71 4.07
CA ASN A 118 12.46 8.25 3.94
C ASN A 118 12.82 7.78 2.52
N LEU A 119 14.10 7.83 2.19
CA LEU A 119 14.61 7.41 0.88
C LEU A 119 14.30 5.93 0.55
N PRO A 120 14.46 4.96 1.46
CA PRO A 120 14.12 3.57 1.17
C PRO A 120 12.67 3.38 0.72
N ALA A 121 11.71 4.04 1.37
CA ALA A 121 10.30 3.99 0.97
C ALA A 121 10.07 4.63 -0.40
N GLN A 122 10.67 5.79 -0.67
CA GLN A 122 10.58 6.46 -1.97
C GLN A 122 11.08 5.55 -3.10
N LEU A 123 12.23 4.91 -2.93
CA LEU A 123 12.80 4.00 -3.91
C LEU A 123 11.93 2.75 -4.10
N PHE A 124 11.39 2.20 -3.01
CA PHE A 124 10.50 1.05 -3.09
C PHE A 124 9.22 1.38 -3.87
N PHE A 125 8.54 2.46 -3.56
CA PHE A 125 7.32 2.84 -4.27
C PHE A 125 7.59 3.20 -5.72
N ARG A 126 8.69 3.89 -6.00
CA ARG A 126 9.10 4.16 -7.38
C ARG A 126 9.33 2.87 -8.17
N SER A 127 10.02 1.89 -7.59
CA SER A 127 10.23 0.58 -8.23
C SER A 127 8.95 -0.21 -8.44
N SER A 128 7.92 0.08 -7.65
CA SER A 128 6.59 -0.52 -7.74
C SER A 128 5.64 0.20 -8.71
N GLY A 129 6.11 1.23 -9.41
CA GLY A 129 5.34 1.97 -10.42
C GLY A 129 4.73 3.28 -9.95
N PHE A 130 4.99 3.71 -8.71
CA PHE A 130 4.57 5.01 -8.22
C PHE A 130 5.47 6.14 -8.75
N ARG A 131 4.89 7.33 -8.87
CA ARG A 131 5.61 8.56 -9.21
C ARG A 131 5.24 9.66 -8.23
N ALA A 132 6.21 10.48 -7.82
CA ALA A 132 5.95 11.68 -7.04
C ALA A 132 5.24 12.71 -7.93
N ILE A 133 4.07 13.18 -7.50
CA ILE A 133 3.26 14.14 -8.25
C ILE A 133 3.16 15.49 -7.56
N SER A 134 3.47 15.58 -6.27
CA SER A 134 3.42 16.82 -5.49
C SER A 134 4.34 16.74 -4.29
N LEU A 135 4.77 17.91 -3.83
CA LEU A 135 5.44 18.11 -2.55
C LEU A 135 4.48 18.80 -1.59
N LEU A 136 4.18 18.16 -0.47
CA LEU A 136 3.33 18.67 0.59
C LEU A 136 4.21 19.23 1.70
N ARG A 137 4.25 20.54 1.82
CA ARG A 137 5.11 21.21 2.80
C ARG A 137 4.55 21.06 4.20
N GLU A 138 5.46 20.79 5.16
CA GLU A 138 5.14 20.65 6.58
C GLU A 138 3.92 19.76 6.84
N PHE A 139 3.87 18.62 6.15
CA PHE A 139 2.72 17.73 6.12
C PHE A 139 2.47 17.01 7.44
N TYR A 140 3.54 16.66 8.17
CA TYR A 140 3.45 15.88 9.40
C TYR A 140 3.31 16.79 10.62
N GLU A 141 2.45 16.40 11.57
CA GLU A 141 2.25 17.12 12.82
C GLU A 141 3.41 16.92 13.81
N ASP A 142 4.10 15.80 13.70
CA ASP A 142 5.18 15.39 14.62
C ASP A 142 6.54 16.00 14.29
N THR A 143 6.77 16.41 13.05
CA THR A 143 8.04 17.01 12.57
C THR A 143 7.77 18.06 11.50
N PRO A 144 8.72 19.01 11.26
CA PRO A 144 8.61 19.97 10.18
C PRO A 144 8.92 19.39 8.79
N GLU A 145 8.88 18.08 8.64
CA GLU A 145 9.20 17.41 7.38
C GLU A 145 8.11 17.59 6.33
N ASP A 146 8.55 17.71 5.09
CA ASP A 146 7.68 17.66 3.92
C ASP A 146 7.34 16.21 3.56
N ALA A 147 6.28 16.03 2.79
CA ALA A 147 5.92 14.74 2.22
C ALA A 147 5.88 14.80 0.71
N TYR A 148 6.34 13.74 0.06
CA TYR A 148 6.03 13.51 -1.34
C TYR A 148 4.68 12.81 -1.44
N LEU A 149 3.77 13.39 -2.21
CA LEU A 149 2.56 12.70 -2.65
C LEU A 149 2.93 11.83 -3.85
N MET A 150 2.81 10.52 -3.70
CA MET A 150 3.14 9.55 -4.73
C MET A 150 1.87 8.90 -5.28
N GLN A 151 1.85 8.64 -6.58
CA GLN A 151 0.71 8.08 -7.29
C GLN A 151 1.12 6.88 -8.14
N PHE A 152 0.34 5.82 -8.02
CA PHE A 152 0.28 4.72 -8.98
C PHE A 152 -0.99 4.89 -9.80
N GLN A 153 -0.88 4.95 -11.12
CA GLN A 153 -2.02 5.07 -12.03
C GLN A 153 -2.29 3.74 -12.72
N TYR A 154 -3.57 3.37 -12.78
CA TYR A 154 -4.00 2.20 -13.53
C TYR A 154 -3.67 2.37 -15.01
N GLU A 155 -3.03 1.37 -15.59
CA GLU A 155 -2.79 1.27 -17.02
C GLU A 155 -3.58 0.10 -17.58
N PRO A 156 -4.55 0.34 -18.49
CA PRO A 156 -5.30 -0.75 -19.11
C PRO A 156 -4.35 -1.73 -19.83
N SER A 157 -4.59 -3.01 -19.67
CA SER A 157 -3.93 -4.02 -20.49
C SER A 157 -4.54 -4.02 -21.91
N ALA A 158 -3.82 -4.55 -22.90
CA ALA A 158 -4.34 -4.70 -24.24
C ALA A 158 -5.65 -5.51 -24.28
N ALA A 159 -5.82 -6.46 -23.34
CA ALA A 159 -7.06 -7.21 -23.20
C ALA A 159 -8.23 -6.34 -22.70
N ASP A 160 -7.96 -5.42 -21.76
CA ASP A 160 -8.96 -4.47 -21.24
C ASP A 160 -9.39 -3.48 -22.31
N GLU A 161 -8.46 -3.01 -23.15
CA GLU A 161 -8.74 -2.12 -24.27
C GLU A 161 -9.65 -2.78 -25.32
N LEU A 162 -9.40 -4.05 -25.63
CA LEU A 162 -10.23 -4.84 -26.55
C LEU A 162 -11.65 -5.04 -26.03
N VAL A 163 -11.80 -5.30 -24.74
CA VAL A 163 -13.12 -5.45 -24.10
C VAL A 163 -13.89 -4.12 -24.12
N GLU A 164 -13.22 -3.01 -23.83
CA GLU A 164 -13.84 -1.68 -23.86
C GLU A 164 -14.24 -1.30 -25.30
N GLU A 165 -13.40 -1.56 -26.27
CA GLU A 165 -13.71 -1.33 -27.67
C GLU A 165 -14.90 -2.16 -28.15
N ALA A 166 -14.96 -3.43 -27.74
CA ALA A 166 -16.10 -4.30 -28.03
C ALA A 166 -17.41 -3.78 -27.44
N ARG A 167 -17.37 -3.26 -26.21
CA ARG A 167 -18.53 -2.64 -25.54
C ARG A 167 -19.00 -1.39 -26.26
N ARG A 168 -18.09 -0.53 -26.71
CA ARG A 168 -18.42 0.70 -27.47
C ARG A 168 -19.06 0.38 -28.82
N ARG A 169 -18.64 -0.70 -29.47
CA ARG A 169 -19.24 -1.16 -30.76
C ARG A 169 -20.62 -1.80 -30.59
N ALA A 170 -20.94 -2.29 -29.39
CA ALA A 170 -22.22 -2.93 -29.08
C ALA A 170 -23.30 -1.93 -28.58
N SER A 171 -22.96 -0.66 -28.37
CA SER A 171 -23.86 0.42 -27.97
C SER A 171 -24.26 1.27 -29.14
#